data_e37878820a3924c0d2cc7fb8273ece48
#
_entry.id   e37878820a3924c0d2cc7fb8273ece48
#
_cell.length_a   1.000
_cell.length_b   1.000
_cell.length_c   1.000
_cell.angle_alpha   90.00
_cell.angle_beta   90.00
_cell.angle_gamma   90.00
#
_symmetry.space_group_name_H-M   'P 1'
#
loop_
_entity.id
_entity.type
_entity.pdbx_description
1 polymer ?
#
loop_
_entity_poly.entity_id
_entity_poly.type
_entity_poly.pdbx_seq_one_letter_code
_entity_poly.pdbx_strand_id
1 'polypeptide(L)'
;MTERRPDLIPAWVDGTLTPVDKLRAHQEGLRHKAVSVFVVRGREILMQRRAMGKYHTPGLWANTCCTHPEWDETAKDCATRRLEEELGITGVSPVYRDTIEYRADVGGGLIEHEVVDLFTGRASPEMTVVPNPDEVM
;
A
#
# COMPACT_ATOMS: atom_id res chain seq x y z
N MET A 1 -0.59 11.60 22.53
CA MET A 1 0.08 11.14 21.29
C MET A 1 -0.17 9.66 21.09
N THR A 2 -0.70 9.29 19.94
CA THR A 2 -1.01 7.89 19.66
C THR A 2 0.27 7.15 19.25
N GLU A 3 0.52 6.01 19.86
CA GLU A 3 1.65 5.17 19.51
C GLU A 3 1.41 4.53 18.13
N ARG A 4 2.41 4.57 17.26
CA ARG A 4 2.34 3.90 15.96
C ARG A 4 2.35 2.38 16.13
N ARG A 5 1.54 1.69 15.32
CA ARG A 5 1.48 0.23 15.28
C ARG A 5 1.54 -0.24 13.82
N PRO A 6 2.74 -0.22 13.21
CA PRO A 6 2.87 -0.51 11.78
C PRO A 6 2.47 -1.93 11.37
N ASP A 7 2.44 -2.87 12.31
CA ASP A 7 2.05 -4.25 12.04
C ASP A 7 0.54 -4.48 12.10
N LEU A 8 -0.23 -3.51 12.62
CA LEU A 8 -1.68 -3.62 12.74
C LEU A 8 -2.36 -2.83 11.62
N ILE A 9 -3.23 -3.51 10.90
CA ILE A 9 -3.99 -2.91 9.79
C ILE A 9 -5.49 -3.05 10.06
N PRO A 10 -6.32 -2.14 9.48
CA PRO A 10 -7.78 -2.25 9.60
C PRO A 10 -8.31 -3.44 8.80
N ALA A 11 -8.92 -4.40 9.49
CA ALA A 11 -9.53 -5.56 8.89
C ALA A 11 -10.89 -5.84 9.53
N TRP A 12 -11.77 -6.50 8.81
CA TRP A 12 -13.09 -6.87 9.33
C TRP A 12 -13.04 -8.25 9.96
N VAL A 13 -13.37 -8.30 11.25
CA VAL A 13 -13.53 -9.53 12.02
C VAL A 13 -14.97 -9.57 12.52
N ASP A 14 -15.70 -10.59 12.06
CA ASP A 14 -17.14 -10.74 12.39
C ASP A 14 -17.95 -9.47 12.09
N GLY A 15 -17.64 -8.81 10.97
CA GLY A 15 -18.32 -7.61 10.52
C GLY A 15 -17.90 -6.31 11.19
N THR A 16 -16.93 -6.36 12.11
CA THR A 16 -16.43 -5.18 12.83
C THR A 16 -15.01 -4.85 12.39
N LEU A 17 -14.79 -3.59 12.02
CA LEU A 17 -13.44 -3.11 11.67
C LEU A 17 -12.55 -3.14 12.91
N THR A 18 -11.45 -3.88 12.82
CA THR A 18 -10.63 -4.27 13.95
C THR A 18 -9.15 -4.14 13.59
N PRO A 19 -8.27 -3.70 14.50
CA PRO A 19 -6.84 -3.78 14.25
C PRO A 19 -6.38 -5.23 14.26
N VAL A 20 -5.79 -5.68 13.14
CA VAL A 20 -5.36 -7.07 12.95
C VAL A 20 -3.91 -7.08 12.47
N ASP A 21 -3.13 -8.02 12.96
CA ASP A 21 -1.77 -8.24 12.48
C ASP A 21 -1.80 -8.48 10.96
N LYS A 22 -0.95 -7.78 10.23
CA LYS A 22 -0.94 -7.79 8.76
C LYS A 22 -0.72 -9.19 8.20
N LEU A 23 0.19 -9.96 8.76
CA LEU A 23 0.45 -11.32 8.30
C LEU A 23 -0.78 -12.21 8.56
N ARG A 24 -1.38 -12.10 9.74
CA ARG A 24 -2.60 -12.85 10.08
C ARG A 24 -3.74 -12.53 9.11
N ALA A 25 -3.94 -11.27 8.75
CA ALA A 25 -4.99 -10.88 7.81
C ALA A 25 -4.82 -11.58 6.46
N HIS A 26 -3.58 -11.73 5.99
CA HIS A 26 -3.28 -12.44 4.73
C HIS A 26 -3.37 -13.95 4.88
N GLN A 27 -2.95 -14.52 6.02
CA GLN A 27 -3.05 -15.96 6.27
C GLN A 27 -4.50 -16.43 6.37
N GLU A 28 -5.36 -15.64 7.00
CA GLU A 28 -6.77 -15.97 7.18
C GLU A 28 -7.66 -15.45 6.06
N GLY A 29 -7.10 -14.67 5.13
CA GLY A 29 -7.87 -14.08 4.03
C GLY A 29 -8.90 -13.07 4.50
N LEU A 30 -8.63 -12.35 5.59
CA LEU A 30 -9.56 -11.36 6.11
C LEU A 30 -9.70 -10.18 5.14
N ARG A 31 -10.92 -9.70 4.96
CA ARG A 31 -11.20 -8.49 4.22
C ARG A 31 -10.56 -7.33 4.97
N HIS A 32 -9.66 -6.59 4.31
CA HIS A 32 -8.91 -5.52 4.96
C HIS A 32 -8.73 -4.32 4.04
N LYS A 33 -8.43 -3.17 4.65
CA LYS A 33 -8.20 -1.94 3.90
C LYS A 33 -6.82 -1.92 3.29
N ALA A 34 -6.74 -1.35 2.09
CA ALA A 34 -5.48 -1.15 1.38
C ALA A 34 -5.53 0.18 0.62
N VAL A 35 -4.38 0.62 0.16
CA VAL A 35 -4.20 1.86 -0.59
C VAL A 35 -3.31 1.58 -1.78
N SER A 36 -3.71 2.04 -2.95
CA SER A 36 -2.90 2.00 -4.16
C SER A 36 -2.70 3.42 -4.69
N VAL A 37 -1.46 3.74 -5.04
CA VAL A 37 -1.11 5.05 -5.57
C VAL A 37 -0.49 4.89 -6.95
N PHE A 38 -0.91 5.75 -7.88
CA PHE A 38 -0.38 5.84 -9.23
C PHE A 38 0.22 7.24 -9.39
N VAL A 39 1.54 7.33 -9.40
CA VAL A 39 2.24 8.59 -9.69
C VAL A 39 2.44 8.67 -11.19
N VAL A 40 1.89 9.73 -11.81
CA VAL A 40 1.84 9.87 -13.26
C VAL A 40 2.64 11.09 -13.72
N ARG A 41 3.25 10.95 -14.90
CA ARG A 41 3.92 12.03 -15.60
C ARG A 41 3.52 11.94 -17.08
N GLY A 42 2.60 12.83 -17.53
CA GLY A 42 2.04 12.72 -18.88
C GLY A 42 1.31 11.39 -19.05
N ARG A 43 1.79 10.56 -19.96
CA ARG A 43 1.23 9.22 -20.22
C ARG A 43 1.99 8.10 -19.53
N GLU A 44 2.93 8.44 -18.67
CA GLU A 44 3.76 7.47 -17.97
C GLU A 44 3.27 7.28 -16.54
N ILE A 45 3.39 6.06 -16.04
CA ILE A 45 3.13 5.72 -14.63
C ILE A 45 4.42 5.17 -14.06
N LEU A 46 4.80 5.67 -12.87
CA LEU A 46 5.94 5.12 -12.16
C LEU A 46 5.56 3.76 -11.58
N MET A 47 6.31 2.72 -11.95
CA MET A 47 6.12 1.37 -11.44
C MET A 47 7.23 1.04 -10.45
N GLN A 48 6.96 0.10 -9.54
CA GLN A 48 8.02 -0.44 -8.67
C GLN A 48 8.09 -1.95 -8.81
N ARG A 49 9.28 -2.50 -8.56
CA ARG A 49 9.48 -3.93 -8.44
C ARG A 49 9.69 -4.26 -6.96
N ARG A 50 8.88 -5.19 -6.44
CA ARG A 50 8.92 -5.55 -5.02
C ARG A 50 10.25 -6.21 -4.67
N ALA A 51 10.80 -5.86 -3.51
CA ALA A 51 12.05 -6.46 -3.01
C ALA A 51 11.88 -7.97 -2.82
N MET A 52 12.97 -8.73 -3.01
CA MET A 52 12.94 -10.19 -2.87
C MET A 52 12.64 -10.66 -1.44
N GLY A 53 12.88 -9.80 -0.44
CA GLY A 53 12.61 -10.11 0.97
C GLY A 53 11.17 -9.95 1.41
N LYS A 54 10.26 -9.56 0.50
CA LYS A 54 8.84 -9.38 0.87
C LYS A 54 8.18 -10.73 1.13
N TYR A 55 7.25 -10.77 2.11
CA TYR A 55 6.60 -12.02 2.51
C TYR A 55 5.60 -12.54 1.48
N HIS A 56 5.13 -11.71 0.55
CA HIS A 56 4.28 -12.13 -0.56
C HIS A 56 4.67 -11.39 -1.83
N THR A 57 4.45 -12.03 -2.97
CA THR A 57 4.75 -11.51 -4.31
C THR A 57 6.14 -10.86 -4.43
N PRO A 58 7.23 -11.53 -3.92
CA PRO A 58 8.57 -10.96 -4.04
C PRO A 58 9.01 -10.87 -5.50
N GLY A 59 9.74 -9.81 -5.84
CA GLY A 59 10.29 -9.61 -7.18
C GLY A 59 9.28 -9.27 -8.27
N LEU A 60 7.99 -9.15 -7.96
CA LEU A 60 6.97 -8.80 -8.95
C LEU A 60 6.86 -7.29 -9.12
N TRP A 61 6.47 -6.90 -10.33
CA TRP A 61 6.19 -5.51 -10.65
C TRP A 61 4.80 -5.12 -10.16
N ALA A 62 4.68 -3.89 -9.69
CA ALA A 62 3.43 -3.31 -9.19
C ALA A 62 3.33 -1.85 -9.63
N ASN A 63 2.16 -1.23 -9.42
CA ASN A 63 2.02 0.21 -9.60
C ASN A 63 2.92 0.96 -8.60
N THR A 64 2.90 2.28 -8.63
CA THR A 64 3.84 3.10 -7.86
C THR A 64 3.94 2.70 -6.39
N CYS A 65 2.81 2.51 -5.73
CA CYS A 65 2.79 2.10 -4.33
C CYS A 65 1.49 1.35 -4.02
N CYS A 66 1.63 0.15 -3.45
CA CYS A 66 0.51 -0.65 -2.94
C CYS A 66 0.81 -0.95 -1.47
N THR A 67 -0.09 -0.55 -0.58
CA THR A 67 0.21 -0.59 0.85
C THR A 67 -1.07 -0.71 1.68
N HIS A 68 -0.90 -0.77 2.99
CA HIS A 68 -1.99 -0.85 3.94
C HIS A 68 -1.89 0.30 4.94
N PRO A 69 -3.01 0.98 5.26
CA PRO A 69 -2.96 1.97 6.33
C PRO A 69 -2.69 1.31 7.67
N GLU A 70 -2.04 2.05 8.55
CA GLU A 70 -1.95 1.65 9.94
C GLU A 70 -3.32 1.86 10.61
N TRP A 71 -3.53 1.22 11.76
CA TRP A 71 -4.76 1.47 12.52
C TRP A 71 -4.84 2.95 12.88
N ASP A 72 -6.02 3.55 12.69
CA ASP A 72 -6.31 4.97 12.89
C ASP A 72 -5.66 5.93 11.86
N GLU A 73 -5.06 5.41 10.81
CA GLU A 73 -4.50 6.23 9.74
C GLU A 73 -5.50 6.39 8.59
N THR A 74 -5.64 7.62 8.07
CA THR A 74 -6.45 7.82 6.87
C THR A 74 -5.75 7.26 5.64
N ALA A 75 -6.54 6.90 4.61
CA ALA A 75 -5.98 6.39 3.36
C ALA A 75 -5.04 7.40 2.70
N LYS A 76 -5.39 8.69 2.72
CA LYS A 76 -4.54 9.75 2.13
C LYS A 76 -3.22 9.90 2.89
N ASP A 77 -3.24 9.88 4.21
CA ASP A 77 -2.02 9.96 5.01
C ASP A 77 -1.14 8.74 4.78
N CYS A 78 -1.74 7.56 4.65
CA CYS A 78 -1.04 6.33 4.30
C CYS A 78 -0.36 6.47 2.93
N ALA A 79 -1.08 6.94 1.91
CA ALA A 79 -0.52 7.15 0.58
C ALA A 79 0.71 8.06 0.63
N THR A 80 0.60 9.18 1.31
CA THR A 80 1.70 10.16 1.44
C THR A 80 2.90 9.56 2.19
N ARG A 81 2.65 8.92 3.30
CA ARG A 81 3.69 8.29 4.13
C ARG A 81 4.44 7.21 3.37
N ARG A 82 3.73 6.32 2.70
CA ARG A 82 4.36 5.18 2.03
C ARG A 82 5.11 5.56 0.76
N LEU A 83 4.67 6.61 0.05
CA LEU A 83 5.46 7.15 -1.07
C LEU A 83 6.84 7.57 -0.59
N GLU A 84 6.93 8.20 0.58
CA GLU A 84 8.21 8.59 1.16
C GLU A 84 8.98 7.38 1.67
N GLU A 85 8.35 6.49 2.43
CA GLU A 85 9.03 5.33 3.02
C GLU A 85 9.55 4.33 1.98
N GLU A 86 8.78 4.08 0.92
CA GLU A 86 9.18 3.10 -0.10
C GLU A 86 10.06 3.69 -1.20
N LEU A 87 9.79 4.91 -1.62
CA LEU A 87 10.37 5.50 -2.82
C LEU A 87 11.07 6.84 -2.59
N GLY A 88 11.08 7.35 -1.37
CA GLY A 88 11.67 8.65 -1.07
C GLY A 88 10.97 9.81 -1.76
N ILE A 89 9.73 9.63 -2.18
CA ILE A 89 8.96 10.66 -2.89
C ILE A 89 8.27 11.57 -1.89
N THR A 90 8.53 12.87 -2.02
CA THR A 90 7.85 13.93 -1.25
C THR A 90 7.28 14.96 -2.20
N GLY A 91 6.36 15.79 -1.71
CA GLY A 91 5.81 16.89 -2.51
C GLY A 91 4.75 16.48 -3.52
N VAL A 92 4.36 15.20 -3.55
CA VAL A 92 3.24 14.73 -4.36
C VAL A 92 1.99 14.72 -3.48
N SER A 93 0.91 15.32 -3.97
CA SER A 93 -0.37 15.35 -3.25
C SER A 93 -1.31 14.29 -3.83
N PRO A 94 -1.50 13.15 -3.13
CA PRO A 94 -2.40 12.12 -3.64
C PRO A 94 -3.86 12.59 -3.66
N VAL A 95 -4.55 12.30 -4.77
CA VAL A 95 -5.96 12.63 -4.96
C VAL A 95 -6.76 11.33 -5.03
N TYR A 96 -7.76 11.20 -4.17
CA TYR A 96 -8.65 10.03 -4.17
C TYR A 96 -9.43 9.96 -5.48
N ARG A 97 -9.50 8.75 -6.04
CA ARG A 97 -10.18 8.50 -7.31
C ARG A 97 -11.35 7.54 -7.20
N ASP A 98 -11.14 6.40 -6.52
CA ASP A 98 -12.16 5.36 -6.44
C ASP A 98 -11.78 4.35 -5.36
N THR A 99 -12.73 3.47 -5.03
CA THR A 99 -12.51 2.34 -4.14
C THR A 99 -12.94 1.07 -4.85
N ILE A 100 -12.06 0.08 -4.87
CA ILE A 100 -12.36 -1.23 -5.45
C ILE A 100 -12.16 -2.32 -4.40
N GLU A 101 -12.78 -3.47 -4.65
CA GLU A 101 -12.59 -4.63 -3.78
C GLU A 101 -12.22 -5.83 -4.63
N TYR A 102 -11.24 -6.62 -4.18
CA TYR A 102 -10.88 -7.87 -4.84
C TYR A 102 -10.37 -8.90 -3.83
N ARG A 103 -10.36 -10.16 -4.27
CA ARG A 103 -9.80 -11.28 -3.51
C ARG A 103 -8.92 -12.10 -4.44
N ALA A 104 -7.68 -12.36 -4.01
CA ALA A 104 -6.71 -13.10 -4.80
C ALA A 104 -5.83 -14.00 -3.93
N ASP A 105 -5.54 -15.19 -4.42
CA ASP A 105 -4.50 -16.07 -3.85
C ASP A 105 -3.16 -15.58 -4.40
N VAL A 106 -2.25 -15.17 -3.51
CA VAL A 106 -0.95 -14.62 -3.91
C VAL A 106 0.20 -15.60 -3.66
N GLY A 107 -0.12 -16.88 -3.39
CA GLY A 107 0.87 -17.92 -3.14
C GLY A 107 1.32 -17.98 -1.68
N GLY A 108 2.06 -19.04 -1.35
CA GLY A 108 2.60 -19.21 0.01
C GLY A 108 1.55 -19.36 1.10
N GLY A 109 0.31 -19.72 0.76
CA GLY A 109 -0.78 -19.83 1.71
C GLY A 109 -1.38 -18.47 2.09
N LEU A 110 -1.08 -17.41 1.34
CA LEU A 110 -1.54 -16.05 1.63
C LEU A 110 -2.65 -15.63 0.66
N ILE A 111 -3.61 -14.87 1.19
CA ILE A 111 -4.75 -14.38 0.42
C ILE A 111 -4.86 -12.87 0.63
N GLU A 112 -5.00 -12.14 -0.49
CA GLU A 112 -5.35 -10.72 -0.47
C GLU A 112 -6.85 -10.57 -0.69
N HIS A 113 -7.57 -10.15 0.35
CA HIS A 113 -8.96 -9.74 0.24
C HIS A 113 -9.04 -8.28 0.65
N GLU A 114 -8.94 -7.39 -0.34
CA GLU A 114 -8.69 -5.97 -0.10
C GLU A 114 -9.82 -5.08 -0.56
N VAL A 115 -10.12 -4.08 0.28
CA VAL A 115 -10.90 -2.90 -0.09
C VAL A 115 -9.88 -1.80 -0.31
N VAL A 116 -9.63 -1.45 -1.57
CA VAL A 116 -8.52 -0.61 -1.97
C VAL A 116 -9.00 0.79 -2.33
N ASP A 117 -8.49 1.79 -1.63
CA ASP A 117 -8.67 3.19 -2.03
C ASP A 117 -7.59 3.54 -3.05
N LEU A 118 -8.01 4.01 -4.23
CA LEU A 118 -7.14 4.35 -5.34
C LEU A 118 -6.87 5.85 -5.36
N PHE A 119 -5.59 6.20 -5.43
CA PHE A 119 -5.12 7.58 -5.50
C PHE A 119 -4.26 7.80 -6.73
N THR A 120 -4.32 9.01 -7.28
CA THR A 120 -3.35 9.44 -8.29
C THR A 120 -2.59 10.65 -7.77
N GLY A 121 -1.33 10.75 -8.17
CA GLY A 121 -0.50 11.92 -7.88
C GLY A 121 0.26 12.30 -9.13
N ARG A 122 0.53 13.59 -9.32
CA ARG A 122 1.28 14.09 -10.47
C ARG A 122 2.73 14.28 -10.07
N ALA A 123 3.65 13.70 -10.85
CA ALA A 123 5.07 13.92 -10.68
C ALA A 123 5.41 15.38 -11.00
N SER A 124 6.21 16.03 -10.14
CA SER A 124 6.74 17.35 -10.41
C SER A 124 8.14 17.25 -11.07
N PRO A 125 8.61 18.29 -11.77
CA PRO A 125 9.96 18.27 -12.34
C PRO A 125 11.07 18.13 -11.29
N GLU A 126 10.80 18.55 -10.05
CA GLU A 126 11.77 18.46 -8.95
C GLU A 126 11.67 17.14 -8.18
N MET A 127 10.71 16.29 -8.51
CA MET A 127 10.52 15.02 -7.81
C MET A 127 11.74 14.12 -8.00
N THR A 128 12.26 13.60 -6.88
CA THR A 128 13.32 12.60 -6.89
C THR A 128 12.79 11.28 -6.36
N VAL A 129 13.36 10.18 -6.82
CA VAL A 129 12.99 8.83 -6.38
C VAL A 129 14.21 8.20 -5.74
N VAL A 130 14.09 7.82 -4.47
CA VAL A 130 15.13 7.13 -3.71
C VAL A 130 14.52 5.85 -3.14
N PRO A 131 14.60 4.74 -3.88
CA PRO A 131 13.98 3.49 -3.44
C PRO A 131 14.60 2.97 -2.14
N ASN A 132 13.74 2.53 -1.23
CA ASN A 132 14.16 1.82 -0.03
C ASN A 132 14.41 0.36 -0.39
N PRO A 133 15.65 -0.16 -0.28
CA PRO A 133 15.97 -1.52 -0.71
C PRO A 133 15.25 -2.62 0.05
N ASP A 134 14.72 -2.33 1.24
CA ASP A 134 13.92 -3.30 2.00
C ASP A 134 12.52 -3.47 1.41
N GLU A 135 12.07 -2.52 0.60
CA GLU A 135 10.73 -2.50 0.00
C GLU A 135 10.75 -2.70 -1.51
N VAL A 136 11.75 -2.14 -2.19
CA VAL A 136 11.83 -2.01 -3.65
C VAL A 136 13.21 -2.43 -4.13
N MET A 137 13.24 -3.21 -5.18
CA MET A 137 14.50 -3.58 -5.81
C MET A 137 14.76 -2.81 -7.12
#